data_0b235cd3d577e12c98fdf8b96acb354e
#
_entry.id   0b235cd3d577e12c98fdf8b96acb354e
#
_cell.length_a   1.000
_cell.length_b   1.000
_cell.length_c   1.000
_cell.angle_alpha   90.00
_cell.angle_beta   90.00
_cell.angle_gamma   90.00
#
_symmetry.space_group_name_H-M   'P 1'
#
loop_
_entity.id
_entity.type
_entity.pdbx_description
1 polymer ?
#
loop_
_entity_poly.entity_id
_entity_poly.type
_entity_poly.pdbx_seq_one_letter_code
_entity_poly.pdbx_strand_id
1 'polypeptide(L)'
;MKGIDKSILYLNWSRVIYVESLGNHTVIHTLDQEFESTESLKTLEKRYGNLFLKCHESYMVNPAHVHSIRRFKMTVTGGRELPVPEKKYTVVKKTLQKIIAIC
;
A
#
# COMPACT_ATOMS: atom_id res chain seq x y z
N MET A 1 6.73 8.50 9.99
CA MET A 1 7.73 7.97 9.02
C MET A 1 8.84 8.98 8.79
N LYS A 2 10.01 8.50 8.44
CA LYS A 2 11.15 9.39 8.18
C LYS A 2 11.11 9.89 6.74
N GLY A 3 11.05 11.21 6.56
CA GLY A 3 11.12 11.82 5.25
C GLY A 3 12.55 11.88 4.73
N ILE A 4 12.71 12.05 3.41
CA ILE A 4 14.00 12.00 2.76
C ILE A 4 14.91 13.17 3.15
N ASP A 5 14.33 14.29 3.58
CA ASP A 5 15.05 15.51 4.00
C ASP A 5 15.27 15.56 5.52
N LYS A 6 15.24 14.42 6.20
CA LYS A 6 15.35 14.29 7.65
C LYS A 6 14.12 14.81 8.41
N SER A 7 13.06 15.16 7.71
CA SER A 7 11.80 15.54 8.37
C SER A 7 11.13 14.29 8.94
N ILE A 8 10.15 14.49 9.80
CA ILE A 8 9.29 13.42 10.30
C ILE A 8 7.93 13.64 9.65
N LEU A 9 7.46 12.59 8.95
CA LEU A 9 6.18 12.65 8.28
C LEU A 9 5.07 12.18 9.22
N TYR A 10 4.10 13.05 9.46
CA TYR A 10 2.89 12.73 10.23
C TYR A 10 1.74 12.59 9.25
N LEU A 11 1.42 11.34 8.91
CA LEU A 11 0.44 11.04 7.87
C LEU A 11 -0.82 10.44 8.50
N ASN A 12 -1.98 10.95 8.07
CA ASN A 12 -3.25 10.33 8.42
C ASN A 12 -3.39 9.04 7.61
N TRP A 13 -3.49 7.90 8.29
CA TRP A 13 -3.58 6.58 7.66
C TRP A 13 -4.70 6.53 6.60
N SER A 14 -5.85 7.13 6.87
CA SER A 14 -6.99 7.07 5.96
C SER A 14 -6.74 7.79 4.63
N ARG A 15 -5.73 8.66 4.56
CA ARG A 15 -5.38 9.36 3.34
C ARG A 15 -4.30 8.65 2.52
N VAL A 16 -3.64 7.66 3.11
CA VAL A 16 -2.60 6.89 2.41
C VAL A 16 -3.26 5.81 1.57
N ILE A 17 -2.99 5.83 0.27
CA ILE A 17 -3.54 4.87 -0.69
C ILE A 17 -2.65 3.63 -0.74
N TYR A 18 -1.38 3.84 -1.03
CA TYR A 18 -0.41 2.75 -1.08
C TYR A 18 1.01 3.29 -0.90
N VAL A 19 1.93 2.37 -0.62
CA VAL A 19 3.35 2.66 -0.47
C VAL A 19 4.12 1.82 -1.49
N GLU A 20 5.02 2.47 -2.19
CA GLU A 20 5.80 1.87 -3.28
C GLU A 20 7.28 1.83 -2.89
N SER A 21 7.92 0.70 -3.15
CA SER A 21 9.36 0.54 -2.93
C SER A 21 10.13 1.04 -4.15
N LEU A 22 11.10 1.91 -3.92
CA LEU A 22 12.04 2.39 -4.93
C LEU A 22 13.45 2.17 -4.42
N GLY A 23 14.01 0.97 -4.69
CA GLY A 23 15.32 0.63 -4.16
C GLY A 23 15.27 0.47 -2.65
N ASN A 24 16.09 1.26 -1.93
CA ASN A 24 16.19 1.17 -0.47
C ASN A 24 15.35 2.22 0.27
N HIS A 25 14.51 2.96 -0.45
CA HIS A 25 13.56 3.88 0.17
C HIS A 25 12.17 3.68 -0.44
N THR A 26 11.18 4.44 0.03
CA THR A 26 9.79 4.27 -0.38
C THR A 26 9.15 5.60 -0.75
N VAL A 27 8.07 5.50 -1.54
CA VAL A 27 7.21 6.64 -1.86
C VAL A 27 5.82 6.33 -1.31
N ILE A 28 5.29 7.24 -0.48
CA ILE A 28 3.97 7.13 0.10
C ILE A 28 3.01 7.94 -0.76
N HIS A 29 2.03 7.25 -1.37
CA HIS A 29 1.03 7.89 -2.22
C HIS A 29 -0.23 8.16 -1.41
N THR A 30 -0.60 9.44 -1.31
CA THR A 30 -1.82 9.86 -0.61
C THR A 30 -2.83 10.39 -1.61
N LEU A 31 -4.00 10.83 -1.10
CA LEU A 31 -5.08 11.32 -1.95
C LEU A 31 -4.68 12.52 -2.81
N ASP A 32 -3.80 13.36 -2.32
CA ASP A 32 -3.47 14.63 -2.97
C ASP A 32 -1.99 14.84 -3.24
N GLN A 33 -1.10 14.00 -2.72
CA GLN A 33 0.34 14.19 -2.93
C GLN A 33 1.14 12.94 -2.64
N GLU A 34 2.44 13.00 -2.90
CA GLU A 34 3.38 11.92 -2.65
C GLU A 34 4.46 12.39 -1.68
N PHE A 35 4.90 11.48 -0.83
CA PHE A 35 6.00 11.73 0.11
C PHE A 35 7.05 10.65 -0.04
N GLU A 36 8.33 11.03 0.01
CA GLU A 36 9.41 10.06 0.03
C GLU A 36 9.86 9.79 1.46
N SER A 37 10.14 8.53 1.76
CA SER A 37 10.65 8.08 3.05
C SER A 37 11.97 7.35 2.85
N THR A 38 12.89 7.54 3.79
CA THR A 38 14.17 6.82 3.78
C THR A 38 14.02 5.39 4.30
N GLU A 39 12.87 5.05 4.84
CA GLU A 39 12.62 3.70 5.37
C GLU A 39 12.26 2.74 4.24
N SER A 40 12.70 1.49 4.34
CA SER A 40 12.37 0.47 3.36
C SER A 40 10.93 -0.02 3.53
N LEU A 41 10.39 -0.63 2.46
CA LEU A 41 9.05 -1.22 2.54
C LEU A 41 8.98 -2.30 3.61
N LYS A 42 10.04 -3.09 3.76
CA LYS A 42 10.11 -4.13 4.78
C LYS A 42 10.00 -3.55 6.19
N THR A 43 10.67 -2.43 6.44
CA THR A 43 10.60 -1.74 7.73
C THR A 43 9.19 -1.22 7.99
N LEU A 44 8.57 -0.62 6.98
CA LEU A 44 7.21 -0.09 7.11
C LEU A 44 6.20 -1.23 7.28
N GLU A 45 6.40 -2.36 6.62
CA GLU A 45 5.54 -3.53 6.79
C GLU A 45 5.59 -4.06 8.22
N LYS A 46 6.76 -4.11 8.82
CA LYS A 46 6.89 -4.55 10.22
C LYS A 46 6.15 -3.63 11.17
N ARG A 47 6.20 -2.34 10.92
CA ARG A 47 5.60 -1.34 11.80
C ARG A 47 4.11 -1.17 11.57
N TYR A 48 3.66 -1.21 10.33
CA TYR A 48 2.29 -0.89 9.94
C TYR A 48 1.56 -2.04 9.23
N GLY A 49 2.08 -3.26 9.30
CA GLY A 49 1.52 -4.39 8.57
C GLY A 49 0.11 -4.79 8.99
N ASN A 50 -0.36 -4.33 10.15
CA ASN A 50 -1.73 -4.54 10.59
C ASN A 50 -2.71 -3.55 9.96
N LEU A 51 -2.21 -2.46 9.35
CA LEU A 51 -3.03 -1.43 8.70
C LEU A 51 -3.02 -1.56 7.17
N PHE A 52 -1.99 -2.15 6.62
CA PHE A 52 -1.78 -2.25 5.19
C PHE A 52 -1.65 -3.71 4.76
N LEU A 53 -1.91 -3.96 3.50
CA LEU A 53 -1.78 -5.27 2.88
C LEU A 53 -0.67 -5.25 1.85
N LYS A 54 0.31 -6.12 1.99
CA LYS A 54 1.39 -6.24 1.01
C LYS A 54 0.92 -7.11 -0.15
N CYS A 55 0.51 -6.47 -1.24
CA CYS A 55 -0.01 -7.16 -2.42
C CYS A 55 1.06 -7.54 -3.44
N HIS A 56 2.27 -7.02 -3.27
CA HIS A 56 3.40 -7.27 -4.17
C HIS A 56 4.67 -6.97 -3.38
N GLU A 57 5.80 -7.51 -3.82
CA GLU A 57 7.08 -7.24 -3.13
C GLU A 57 7.41 -5.76 -3.07
N SER A 58 6.94 -5.00 -4.04
CA SER A 58 7.22 -3.57 -4.15
C SER A 58 6.07 -2.68 -3.72
N TYR A 59 4.93 -3.23 -3.31
CA TYR A 59 3.74 -2.44 -2.98
C TYR A 59 3.05 -2.91 -1.72
N MET A 60 2.66 -1.95 -0.90
CA MET A 60 1.84 -2.17 0.29
C MET A 60 0.63 -1.23 0.18
N VAL A 61 -0.58 -1.78 0.19
CA VAL A 61 -1.80 -1.04 -0.11
C VAL A 61 -2.66 -0.86 1.15
N ASN A 62 -3.34 0.28 1.23
CA ASN A 62 -4.36 0.49 2.24
C ASN A 62 -5.66 -0.18 1.78
N PRO A 63 -6.16 -1.21 2.49
CA PRO A 63 -7.37 -1.91 2.07
C PRO A 63 -8.58 -1.00 1.89
N ALA A 64 -8.66 0.09 2.66
CA ALA A 64 -9.77 1.03 2.56
C ALA A 64 -9.83 1.76 1.22
N HIS A 65 -8.74 1.77 0.48
CA HIS A 65 -8.66 2.43 -0.84
C HIS A 65 -8.67 1.46 -2.01
N VAL A 66 -8.92 0.17 -1.76
CA VAL A 66 -9.04 -0.80 -2.85
C VAL A 66 -10.45 -0.74 -3.42
N HIS A 67 -10.56 -0.50 -4.71
CA HIS A 67 -11.85 -0.42 -5.40
C HIS A 67 -12.23 -1.75 -6.03
N SER A 68 -11.27 -2.43 -6.65
CA SER A 68 -11.53 -3.72 -7.28
C SER A 68 -10.24 -4.51 -7.42
N ILE A 69 -10.40 -5.81 -7.57
CA ILE A 69 -9.28 -6.71 -7.87
C ILE A 69 -9.70 -7.64 -9.00
N ARG A 70 -8.84 -7.72 -10.01
CA ARG A 70 -8.96 -8.66 -11.12
C ARG A 70 -7.63 -9.40 -11.24
N ARG A 71 -7.62 -10.44 -12.01
CA ARG A 71 -6.37 -11.11 -12.35
C ARG A 71 -5.49 -10.18 -13.17
N PHE A 72 -4.43 -9.89 -12.79
CA PHE A 72 -3.57 -9.91 -11.61
C PHE A 72 -3.30 -8.46 -11.29
N LYS A 73 -4.34 -7.67 -11.17
CA LYS A 73 -4.31 -6.23 -10.97
C LYS A 73 -5.29 -5.81 -9.90
N MET A 74 -4.92 -4.79 -9.18
CA MET A 74 -5.73 -4.19 -8.15
C MET A 74 -5.92 -2.71 -8.49
N THR A 75 -7.16 -2.26 -8.57
CA THR A 75 -7.47 -0.85 -8.81
C THR A 75 -7.71 -0.17 -7.46
N VAL A 76 -7.02 0.94 -7.25
CA VAL A 76 -7.12 1.72 -6.01
C VAL A 76 -7.65 3.11 -6.30
N THR A 77 -7.92 3.87 -5.23
CA THR A 77 -8.39 5.24 -5.32
C THR A 77 -7.50 6.05 -6.26
N GLY A 78 -8.10 6.84 -7.13
CA GLY A 78 -7.38 7.59 -8.16
C GLY A 78 -7.25 6.86 -9.48
N GLY A 79 -7.76 5.63 -9.57
CA GLY A 79 -7.73 4.85 -10.81
C GLY A 79 -6.41 4.16 -11.09
N ARG A 80 -5.47 4.19 -10.13
CA ARG A 80 -4.17 3.54 -10.30
C ARG A 80 -4.33 2.03 -10.20
N GLU A 81 -3.59 1.30 -11.02
CA GLU A 81 -3.55 -0.16 -10.97
C GLU A 81 -2.24 -0.65 -10.38
N LEU A 82 -2.33 -1.56 -9.40
CA LEU A 82 -1.17 -2.18 -8.79
C LEU A 82 -1.11 -3.65 -9.19
N PRO A 83 0.10 -4.19 -9.45
CA PRO A 83 0.22 -5.60 -9.82
C PRO A 83 0.02 -6.51 -8.61
N VAL A 84 -0.62 -7.65 -8.84
CA VAL A 84 -0.78 -8.70 -7.84
C VAL A 84 -0.25 -9.99 -8.46
N PRO A 85 0.88 -10.52 -7.99
CA PRO A 85 1.45 -11.74 -8.55
C PRO A 85 0.49 -12.90 -8.48
N GLU A 86 0.53 -13.78 -9.47
CA GLU A 86 -0.33 -14.94 -9.55
C GLU A 86 -0.32 -15.76 -8.25
N LYS A 87 0.87 -15.96 -7.69
CA LYS A 87 1.03 -16.72 -6.45
C LYS A 87 0.33 -16.10 -5.26
N LYS A 88 0.17 -14.78 -5.27
CA LYS A 88 -0.44 -14.04 -4.15
C LYS A 88 -1.90 -13.69 -4.39
N TYR A 89 -2.38 -13.86 -5.62
CA TYR A 89 -3.72 -13.40 -6.00
C TYR A 89 -4.82 -13.96 -5.10
N THR A 90 -4.83 -15.28 -4.89
CA THR A 90 -5.87 -15.91 -4.08
C THR A 90 -5.83 -15.44 -2.63
N VAL A 91 -4.63 -15.34 -2.05
CA VAL A 91 -4.47 -14.90 -0.66
C VAL A 91 -4.88 -13.45 -0.50
N VAL A 92 -4.44 -12.58 -1.41
CA VAL A 92 -4.79 -11.16 -1.39
C VAL A 92 -6.30 -10.98 -1.53
N LYS A 93 -6.91 -11.69 -2.47
CA LYS A 93 -8.36 -11.64 -2.70
C LYS A 93 -9.12 -12.06 -1.44
N LYS A 94 -8.73 -13.16 -0.82
CA LYS A 94 -9.38 -13.64 0.40
C LYS A 94 -9.21 -12.66 1.56
N THR A 95 -8.03 -12.09 1.70
CA THR A 95 -7.76 -11.10 2.76
C THR A 95 -8.63 -9.87 2.59
N LEU A 96 -8.75 -9.37 1.36
CA LEU A 96 -9.61 -8.22 1.07
C LEU A 96 -11.08 -8.54 1.33
N GLN A 97 -11.54 -9.73 1.00
CA GLN A 97 -12.91 -10.14 1.26
C GLN A 97 -13.22 -10.15 2.76
N LYS A 98 -12.27 -10.54 3.59
CA LYS A 98 -12.45 -10.51 5.05
C LYS A 98 -12.53 -9.09 5.59
N ILE A 99 -11.78 -8.17 5.00
CA ILE A 99 -11.69 -6.79 5.48
C ILE A 99 -12.89 -5.95 5.03
N ILE A 100 -13.32 -6.11 3.77
CA ILE A 100 -14.29 -5.22 3.15
C ILE A 100 -15.55 -5.89 2.63
N ALA A 101 -15.69 -7.20 2.78
CA ALA A 101 -16.83 -7.95 2.24
C ALA A 101 -18.08 -7.90 3.11
N ILE A 102 -18.10 -7.02 4.05
CA ILE A 102 -19.29 -6.82 4.90
C ILE A 102 -20.29 -5.93 4.19
N CYS A 103 -19.90 -5.38 3.10
CA CYS A 103 -20.75 -4.49 2.32
C CYS A 103 -21.65 -5.27 1.39
#